data_6e6514dd38a899b67542c2f7a7824663
#
_entry.id   6e6514dd38a899b67542c2f7a7824663
#
_cell.length_a   1.000
_cell.length_b   1.000
_cell.length_c   1.000
_cell.angle_alpha   90.00
_cell.angle_beta   90.00
_cell.angle_gamma   90.00
#
_symmetry.space_group_name_H-M   'P 1'
#
loop_
_entity.id
_entity.type
_entity.pdbx_description
1 polymer ?
#
loop_
_entity_poly.entity_id
_entity_poly.type
_entity_poly.pdbx_seq_one_letter_code
_entity_poly.pdbx_strand_id
1 'polypeptide(L)'
;MESKLDLIPVSEWGIFPEGKTPLMIAGPCSAESEVQVMQTARGLKSLGINVFRAGIWKPRTHPNNFEGIGTPGLKWLQRVKNELGMKVATEVASEKHIFDCLKFGVDMVWIGARTTANPFLVQEIADALKDTDVPVLVKNPVNPDLDLWVGALERLNQAGIRKLGVIHRGFSTSDKMAYRNSPGWQIAVELRTRFPEMPFFADPSHMGGNRKYLQEISQRALDLGLDGLMLESHCDPSCALSDAKQQLTPEDLGELISHLVVRQSDSDSPEYKENIDQLRAQIDIIDENILYILSSRMNVSRSIGKYKKEHNIAILQTSRWDEVLSSMQEKAKAYGLSTDFIAKLFTAIHDESVQEQNKILSE
;
A
#
# COMPACT_ATOMS: atom_id res chain seq x y z
N MET A 1 6.14 16.96 -16.06
CA MET A 1 6.46 15.83 -16.94
C MET A 1 6.15 14.57 -16.13
N GLU A 2 5.24 13.72 -16.60
CA GLU A 2 5.05 12.41 -15.97
C GLU A 2 6.32 11.60 -16.18
N SER A 3 6.94 11.15 -15.10
CA SER A 3 8.15 10.33 -15.17
C SER A 3 7.79 8.95 -15.69
N LYS A 4 8.35 8.57 -16.80
CA LYS A 4 8.22 7.21 -17.33
C LYS A 4 9.36 6.37 -16.76
N LEU A 5 9.02 5.33 -15.98
CA LEU A 5 10.00 4.37 -15.48
C LEU A 5 10.29 3.31 -16.56
N ASP A 6 11.55 2.91 -16.67
CA ASP A 6 11.98 1.80 -17.51
C ASP A 6 11.95 0.50 -16.67
N LEU A 7 10.93 -0.31 -16.88
CA LEU A 7 10.66 -1.49 -16.05
C LEU A 7 10.79 -2.79 -16.85
N ILE A 8 11.26 -3.83 -16.17
CA ILE A 8 11.24 -5.22 -16.65
C ILE A 8 10.02 -5.90 -16.04
N PRO A 9 9.16 -6.57 -16.85
CA PRO A 9 8.00 -7.29 -16.35
C PRO A 9 8.35 -8.30 -15.26
N VAL A 10 7.48 -8.47 -14.26
CA VAL A 10 7.71 -9.38 -13.13
C VAL A 10 7.91 -10.83 -13.55
N SER A 11 7.31 -11.25 -14.68
CA SER A 11 7.50 -12.57 -15.29
C SER A 11 8.95 -12.85 -15.71
N GLU A 12 9.71 -11.80 -16.02
CA GLU A 12 11.11 -11.89 -16.44
C GLU A 12 12.12 -11.79 -15.28
N TRP A 13 11.66 -11.63 -14.04
CA TRP A 13 12.56 -11.52 -12.88
C TRP A 13 13.22 -12.84 -12.50
N GLY A 14 12.66 -13.98 -12.90
CA GLY A 14 13.13 -15.31 -12.50
C GLY A 14 12.92 -15.60 -11.00
N ILE A 15 12.01 -14.89 -10.35
CA ILE A 15 11.69 -14.97 -8.92
C ILE A 15 10.41 -15.76 -8.69
N PHE A 16 9.36 -15.45 -9.43
CA PHE A 16 8.04 -16.06 -9.29
C PHE A 16 7.81 -17.15 -10.33
N PRO A 17 7.08 -18.21 -9.98
CA PRO A 17 6.67 -19.24 -10.95
C PRO A 17 5.73 -18.65 -12.01
N GLU A 18 5.87 -19.11 -13.24
CA GLU A 18 4.95 -18.72 -14.32
C GLU A 18 3.51 -19.16 -14.03
N GLY A 19 2.56 -18.32 -14.43
CA GLY A 19 1.13 -18.61 -14.36
C GLY A 19 0.53 -18.71 -12.96
N LYS A 20 1.29 -18.45 -11.89
CA LYS A 20 0.75 -18.40 -10.52
C LYS A 20 0.29 -17.00 -10.16
N THR A 21 -1.00 -16.89 -9.83
CA THR A 21 -1.62 -15.70 -9.25
C THR A 21 -2.43 -16.09 -8.02
N PRO A 22 -2.46 -15.28 -6.94
CA PRO A 22 -1.61 -14.09 -6.76
C PRO A 22 -0.13 -14.47 -6.52
N LEU A 23 0.78 -13.53 -6.81
CA LEU A 23 2.20 -13.68 -6.47
C LEU A 23 2.35 -13.65 -4.94
N MET A 24 3.05 -14.67 -4.39
CA MET A 24 3.13 -14.81 -2.93
C MET A 24 4.56 -14.65 -2.43
N ILE A 25 4.73 -13.79 -1.44
CA ILE A 25 5.95 -13.62 -0.64
C ILE A 25 5.56 -13.89 0.81
N ALA A 26 6.11 -14.93 1.44
CA ALA A 26 5.76 -15.24 2.82
C ALA A 26 6.97 -15.66 3.65
N GLY A 27 6.87 -15.48 4.97
CA GLY A 27 7.89 -15.84 5.93
C GLY A 27 7.84 -14.95 7.16
N PRO A 28 8.72 -15.16 8.15
CA PRO A 28 8.59 -14.49 9.43
C PRO A 28 8.86 -12.98 9.35
N CYS A 29 8.29 -12.26 10.30
CA CYS A 29 8.62 -10.84 10.50
C CYS A 29 10.13 -10.66 10.66
N SER A 30 10.75 -11.48 11.49
CA SER A 30 12.19 -11.52 11.74
C SER A 30 12.75 -12.92 11.63
N ALA A 31 13.98 -13.06 11.13
CA ALA A 31 14.80 -14.24 11.38
C ALA A 31 15.28 -14.19 12.83
N GLU A 32 14.97 -15.22 13.62
CA GLU A 32 15.21 -15.25 15.07
C GLU A 32 16.18 -16.36 15.46
N SER A 33 16.05 -17.50 14.82
CA SER A 33 16.96 -18.64 14.92
C SER A 33 16.95 -19.44 13.62
N GLU A 34 17.99 -20.24 13.40
CA GLU A 34 18.07 -21.12 12.23
C GLU A 34 16.94 -22.14 12.20
N VAL A 35 16.58 -22.70 13.36
CA VAL A 35 15.48 -23.65 13.50
C VAL A 35 14.15 -23.02 13.10
N GLN A 36 13.85 -21.83 13.63
CA GLN A 36 12.63 -21.08 13.32
C GLN A 36 12.54 -20.80 11.82
N VAL A 37 13.61 -20.28 11.19
CA VAL A 37 13.67 -19.96 9.76
C VAL A 37 13.41 -21.21 8.92
N MET A 38 14.11 -22.31 9.19
CA MET A 38 13.99 -23.55 8.41
C MET A 38 12.63 -24.23 8.60
N GLN A 39 12.07 -24.24 9.80
CA GLN A 39 10.73 -24.82 10.06
C GLN A 39 9.66 -24.02 9.33
N THR A 40 9.68 -22.69 9.44
CA THR A 40 8.75 -21.83 8.73
C THR A 40 8.87 -22.01 7.21
N ALA A 41 10.10 -22.03 6.67
CA ALA A 41 10.33 -22.20 5.25
C ALA A 41 9.82 -23.55 4.72
N ARG A 42 10.02 -24.65 5.46
CA ARG A 42 9.49 -25.98 5.07
C ARG A 42 7.95 -25.99 5.02
N GLY A 43 7.29 -25.42 6.03
CA GLY A 43 5.83 -25.29 6.05
C GLY A 43 5.31 -24.47 4.87
N LEU A 44 5.96 -23.34 4.54
CA LEU A 44 5.58 -22.52 3.40
C LEU A 44 5.86 -23.19 2.05
N LYS A 45 6.96 -23.94 1.94
CA LYS A 45 7.28 -24.71 0.74
C LYS A 45 6.23 -25.77 0.44
N SER A 46 5.69 -26.46 1.47
CA SER A 46 4.62 -27.45 1.30
C SER A 46 3.32 -26.87 0.76
N LEU A 47 3.08 -25.57 0.96
CA LEU A 47 1.97 -24.81 0.37
C LEU A 47 2.24 -24.34 -1.07
N GLY A 48 3.41 -24.64 -1.62
CA GLY A 48 3.82 -24.21 -2.95
C GLY A 48 4.22 -22.73 -3.03
N ILE A 49 4.53 -22.09 -1.88
CA ILE A 49 5.12 -20.76 -1.85
C ILE A 49 6.60 -20.88 -2.18
N ASN A 50 7.06 -20.08 -3.15
CA ASN A 50 8.43 -20.17 -3.65
C ASN A 50 9.32 -18.99 -3.25
N VAL A 51 8.76 -17.91 -2.73
CA VAL A 51 9.51 -16.75 -2.28
C VAL A 51 9.39 -16.62 -0.76
N PHE A 52 10.51 -16.86 -0.09
CA PHE A 52 10.62 -16.79 1.37
C PHE A 52 11.18 -15.43 1.79
N ARG A 53 10.47 -14.76 2.69
CA ARG A 53 10.95 -13.50 3.29
C ARG A 53 11.36 -13.71 4.75
N ALA A 54 12.40 -13.02 5.21
CA ALA A 54 12.65 -12.84 6.63
C ALA A 54 13.40 -11.53 6.86
N GLY A 55 12.97 -10.74 7.85
CA GLY A 55 13.71 -9.54 8.25
C GLY A 55 14.99 -9.92 9.00
N ILE A 56 16.13 -9.51 8.46
CA ILE A 56 17.44 -9.76 9.07
C ILE A 56 17.82 -8.59 9.98
N TRP A 57 17.53 -7.42 9.55
CA TRP A 57 17.69 -6.17 10.29
C TRP A 57 16.31 -5.53 10.51
N LYS A 58 16.08 -4.99 11.70
CA LYS A 58 14.78 -4.40 12.07
C LYS A 58 14.98 -2.99 12.61
N PRO A 59 14.67 -1.94 11.82
CA PRO A 59 14.68 -0.58 12.34
C PRO A 59 13.56 -0.42 13.38
N ARG A 60 13.93 -0.17 14.64
CA ARG A 60 12.96 -0.04 15.74
C ARG A 60 12.85 1.41 16.20
N THR A 61 11.64 1.81 16.57
CA THR A 61 11.36 3.13 17.14
C THR A 61 11.86 3.25 18.58
N HIS A 62 11.76 2.16 19.34
CA HIS A 62 12.21 2.12 20.72
C HIS A 62 13.45 1.25 20.86
N PRO A 63 14.51 1.71 21.57
CA PRO A 63 15.62 0.86 21.95
C PRO A 63 15.12 -0.30 22.82
N ASN A 64 15.90 -1.36 22.95
CA ASN A 64 15.57 -2.58 23.71
C ASN A 64 14.51 -3.50 23.09
N ASN A 65 14.00 -3.22 21.89
CA ASN A 65 13.25 -4.20 21.10
C ASN A 65 14.23 -5.05 20.28
N PHE A 66 13.79 -6.23 19.86
CA PHE A 66 14.59 -7.09 18.99
C PHE A 66 14.89 -6.40 17.65
N GLU A 67 16.16 -6.10 17.40
CA GLU A 67 16.63 -5.33 16.23
C GLU A 67 17.03 -6.22 15.05
N GLY A 68 16.73 -7.53 15.15
CA GLY A 68 17.14 -8.53 14.18
C GLY A 68 18.46 -9.19 14.57
N ILE A 69 18.75 -10.32 13.90
CA ILE A 69 19.97 -11.12 14.15
C ILE A 69 21.19 -10.54 13.42
N GLY A 70 20.98 -9.68 12.44
CA GLY A 70 22.04 -9.14 11.60
C GLY A 70 22.60 -10.15 10.59
N THR A 71 23.75 -9.83 10.03
CA THR A 71 24.43 -10.60 8.96
C THR A 71 24.48 -12.13 9.19
N PRO A 72 24.63 -12.68 10.42
CA PRO A 72 24.56 -14.13 10.63
C PRO A 72 23.29 -14.80 10.10
N GLY A 73 22.15 -14.10 10.15
CA GLY A 73 20.86 -14.61 9.64
C GLY A 73 20.83 -14.82 8.13
N LEU A 74 21.70 -14.14 7.36
CA LEU A 74 21.81 -14.35 5.92
C LEU A 74 22.27 -15.79 5.57
N LYS A 75 23.05 -16.43 6.43
CA LYS A 75 23.42 -17.85 6.28
C LYS A 75 22.19 -18.75 6.35
N TRP A 76 21.21 -18.40 7.17
CA TRP A 76 19.97 -19.18 7.26
C TRP A 76 19.11 -19.01 6.02
N LEU A 77 19.04 -17.80 5.45
CA LEU A 77 18.40 -17.59 4.15
C LEU A 77 19.09 -18.36 3.03
N GLN A 78 20.43 -18.39 3.02
CA GLN A 78 21.20 -19.17 2.07
C GLN A 78 20.90 -20.68 2.20
N ARG A 79 20.70 -21.20 3.43
CA ARG A 79 20.24 -22.58 3.63
C ARG A 79 18.84 -22.82 3.09
N VAL A 80 17.87 -21.91 3.33
CA VAL A 80 16.52 -21.99 2.74
C VAL A 80 16.61 -22.11 1.22
N LYS A 81 17.42 -21.26 0.59
CA LYS A 81 17.67 -21.29 -0.85
C LYS A 81 18.25 -22.61 -1.32
N ASN A 82 19.33 -23.07 -0.69
CA ASN A 82 20.08 -24.25 -1.13
C ASN A 82 19.36 -25.55 -0.82
N GLU A 83 18.72 -25.68 0.35
CA GLU A 83 18.10 -26.94 0.79
C GLU A 83 16.65 -27.09 0.30
N LEU A 84 15.91 -25.99 0.17
CA LEU A 84 14.50 -26.02 -0.19
C LEU A 84 14.22 -25.49 -1.61
N GLY A 85 15.22 -24.93 -2.29
CA GLY A 85 15.05 -24.36 -3.63
C GLY A 85 14.10 -23.17 -3.67
N MET A 86 13.93 -22.46 -2.55
CA MET A 86 13.11 -21.24 -2.49
C MET A 86 13.96 -20.01 -2.85
N LYS A 87 13.35 -19.03 -3.48
CA LYS A 87 13.92 -17.69 -3.59
C LYS A 87 13.84 -16.98 -2.25
N VAL A 88 14.86 -16.19 -1.89
CA VAL A 88 14.93 -15.55 -0.58
C VAL A 88 14.99 -14.04 -0.69
N ALA A 89 14.25 -13.37 0.20
CA ALA A 89 14.14 -11.92 0.25
C ALA A 89 14.33 -11.37 1.67
N THR A 90 14.91 -10.18 1.80
CA THR A 90 15.06 -9.49 3.08
C THR A 90 14.93 -7.96 2.95
N GLU A 91 14.63 -7.28 4.08
CA GLU A 91 14.64 -5.83 4.19
C GLU A 91 16.06 -5.27 4.20
N VAL A 92 16.27 -4.17 3.49
CA VAL A 92 17.53 -3.42 3.49
C VAL A 92 17.27 -1.96 3.87
N ALA A 93 18.24 -1.33 4.53
CA ALA A 93 18.14 0.05 4.99
C ALA A 93 19.47 0.82 4.83
N SER A 94 20.49 0.22 4.24
CA SER A 94 21.80 0.86 4.02
C SER A 94 22.58 0.14 2.91
N GLU A 95 23.58 0.80 2.37
CA GLU A 95 24.56 0.25 1.43
C GLU A 95 25.21 -1.04 1.96
N LYS A 96 25.60 -1.06 3.23
CA LYS A 96 26.19 -2.26 3.87
C LYS A 96 25.25 -3.47 3.79
N HIS A 97 23.95 -3.27 4.01
CA HIS A 97 22.98 -4.36 3.91
C HIS A 97 22.91 -4.92 2.49
N ILE A 98 23.05 -4.07 1.46
CA ILE A 98 23.10 -4.52 0.06
C ILE A 98 24.33 -5.38 -0.18
N PHE A 99 25.53 -4.94 0.20
CA PHE A 99 26.77 -5.72 0.01
C PHE A 99 26.70 -7.08 0.73
N ASP A 100 26.16 -7.09 1.96
CA ASP A 100 25.95 -8.35 2.68
C ASP A 100 24.95 -9.25 1.94
N CYS A 101 23.83 -8.73 1.44
CA CYS A 101 22.85 -9.49 0.66
C CYS A 101 23.45 -10.08 -0.63
N LEU A 102 24.20 -9.29 -1.38
CA LEU A 102 24.89 -9.75 -2.60
C LEU A 102 25.89 -10.87 -2.29
N LYS A 103 26.68 -10.70 -1.25
CA LYS A 103 27.66 -11.70 -0.80
C LYS A 103 27.04 -13.05 -0.46
N PHE A 104 25.85 -13.05 0.16
CA PHE A 104 25.14 -14.27 0.55
C PHE A 104 24.14 -14.78 -0.50
N GLY A 105 24.06 -14.10 -1.66
CA GLY A 105 23.22 -14.50 -2.78
C GLY A 105 21.72 -14.39 -2.52
N VAL A 106 21.28 -13.35 -1.80
CA VAL A 106 19.87 -13.02 -1.63
C VAL A 106 19.27 -12.71 -3.01
N ASP A 107 18.11 -13.28 -3.31
CA ASP A 107 17.50 -13.21 -4.65
C ASP A 107 16.71 -11.91 -4.88
N MET A 108 16.19 -11.27 -3.83
CA MET A 108 15.39 -10.05 -3.91
C MET A 108 15.51 -9.26 -2.61
N VAL A 109 15.45 -7.95 -2.68
CA VAL A 109 15.44 -7.08 -1.48
C VAL A 109 14.23 -6.18 -1.48
N TRP A 110 13.83 -5.71 -0.29
CA TRP A 110 12.87 -4.61 -0.21
C TRP A 110 13.37 -3.49 0.68
N ILE A 111 13.00 -2.27 0.30
CA ILE A 111 13.25 -1.05 1.08
C ILE A 111 12.06 -0.85 2.03
N GLY A 112 12.34 -0.76 3.33
CA GLY A 112 11.32 -0.58 4.36
C GLY A 112 10.71 0.83 4.36
N ALA A 113 9.48 0.96 4.88
CA ALA A 113 8.71 2.20 4.88
C ALA A 113 9.43 3.41 5.53
N ARG A 114 10.24 3.18 6.56
CA ARG A 114 11.02 4.25 7.20
C ARG A 114 12.21 4.68 6.36
N THR A 115 12.81 3.74 5.63
CA THR A 115 13.94 3.99 4.72
C THR A 115 13.45 4.70 3.46
N THR A 116 12.30 4.29 2.91
CA THR A 116 11.67 4.95 1.75
C THR A 116 11.42 6.44 1.99
N ALA A 117 11.11 6.82 3.23
CA ALA A 117 10.92 8.22 3.61
C ALA A 117 12.20 9.06 3.66
N ASN A 118 13.37 8.46 3.42
CA ASN A 118 14.67 9.15 3.46
C ASN A 118 15.36 9.09 2.09
N PRO A 119 15.32 10.19 1.28
CA PRO A 119 15.91 10.21 -0.06
C PRO A 119 17.42 9.93 -0.09
N PHE A 120 18.17 10.28 0.97
CA PHE A 120 19.61 10.01 1.03
C PHE A 120 19.88 8.50 1.16
N LEU A 121 19.17 7.81 2.07
CA LEU A 121 19.32 6.37 2.23
C LEU A 121 18.86 5.61 0.99
N VAL A 122 17.79 6.07 0.33
CA VAL A 122 17.35 5.48 -0.94
C VAL A 122 18.42 5.65 -2.01
N GLN A 123 19.08 6.80 -2.08
CA GLN A 123 20.17 7.04 -3.03
C GLN A 123 21.38 6.14 -2.74
N GLU A 124 21.82 6.02 -1.49
CA GLU A 124 22.91 5.11 -1.10
C GLU A 124 22.60 3.65 -1.49
N ILE A 125 21.36 3.20 -1.28
CA ILE A 125 20.90 1.87 -1.67
C ILE A 125 20.89 1.73 -3.19
N ALA A 126 20.43 2.74 -3.92
CA ALA A 126 20.42 2.75 -5.37
C ALA A 126 21.83 2.65 -5.97
N ASP A 127 22.77 3.41 -5.41
CA ASP A 127 24.17 3.40 -5.84
C ASP A 127 24.84 2.03 -5.56
N ALA A 128 24.52 1.40 -4.41
CA ALA A 128 25.03 0.08 -4.05
C ALA A 128 24.44 -1.07 -4.90
N LEU A 129 23.25 -0.87 -5.47
CA LEU A 129 22.57 -1.83 -6.36
C LEU A 129 22.89 -1.62 -7.82
N LYS A 130 23.57 -0.53 -8.18
CA LYS A 130 23.96 -0.23 -9.54
C LYS A 130 24.71 -1.43 -10.15
N ASP A 131 24.40 -1.72 -11.41
CA ASP A 131 25.00 -2.83 -12.17
C ASP A 131 24.70 -4.23 -11.60
N THR A 132 23.73 -4.35 -10.69
CA THR A 132 23.23 -5.65 -10.23
C THR A 132 21.89 -6.00 -10.90
N ASP A 133 21.55 -7.29 -10.93
CA ASP A 133 20.28 -7.79 -11.48
C ASP A 133 19.26 -8.15 -10.37
N VAL A 134 19.49 -7.68 -9.15
CA VAL A 134 18.65 -8.00 -7.99
C VAL A 134 17.34 -7.19 -8.04
N PRO A 135 16.17 -7.85 -8.05
CA PRO A 135 14.88 -7.17 -7.95
C PRO A 135 14.72 -6.43 -6.63
N VAL A 136 14.10 -5.25 -6.72
CA VAL A 136 13.86 -4.37 -5.57
C VAL A 136 12.38 -4.07 -5.42
N LEU A 137 11.83 -4.32 -4.24
CA LEU A 137 10.50 -3.87 -3.87
C LEU A 137 10.59 -2.66 -2.94
N VAL A 138 9.76 -1.64 -3.14
CA VAL A 138 9.75 -0.43 -2.31
C VAL A 138 8.44 -0.36 -1.54
N LYS A 139 8.52 -0.41 -0.20
CA LYS A 139 7.33 -0.16 0.63
C LYS A 139 6.94 1.32 0.56
N ASN A 140 5.64 1.61 0.58
CA ASN A 140 5.18 2.99 0.73
C ASN A 140 5.80 3.63 2.00
N PRO A 141 6.05 4.96 1.99
CA PRO A 141 6.50 5.68 3.17
C PRO A 141 5.48 5.55 4.32
N VAL A 142 5.94 5.81 5.55
CA VAL A 142 5.09 5.71 6.75
C VAL A 142 3.90 6.66 6.67
N ASN A 143 4.13 7.89 6.22
CA ASN A 143 3.08 8.89 6.01
C ASN A 143 2.45 8.74 4.61
N PRO A 144 1.19 9.18 4.43
CA PRO A 144 0.51 9.12 3.14
C PRO A 144 1.03 10.19 2.17
N ASP A 145 2.18 9.92 1.56
CA ASP A 145 2.89 10.81 0.66
C ASP A 145 3.26 10.05 -0.63
N LEU A 146 2.49 10.27 -1.69
CA LEU A 146 2.69 9.62 -2.97
C LEU A 146 3.95 10.11 -3.67
N ASP A 147 4.26 11.41 -3.61
CA ASP A 147 5.41 11.99 -4.31
C ASP A 147 6.73 11.47 -3.71
N LEU A 148 6.76 11.29 -2.39
CA LEU A 148 7.90 10.68 -1.72
C LEU A 148 8.10 9.21 -2.14
N TRP A 149 7.00 8.47 -2.33
CA TRP A 149 7.07 7.09 -2.82
C TRP A 149 7.56 7.02 -4.26
N VAL A 150 6.99 7.86 -5.12
CA VAL A 150 7.40 7.98 -6.53
C VAL A 150 8.85 8.41 -6.64
N GLY A 151 9.29 9.41 -5.87
CA GLY A 151 10.68 9.86 -5.85
C GLY A 151 11.68 8.76 -5.48
N ALA A 152 11.30 7.84 -4.57
CA ALA A 152 12.13 6.67 -4.26
C ALA A 152 12.26 5.73 -5.47
N LEU A 153 11.15 5.48 -6.19
CA LEU A 153 11.14 4.65 -7.41
C LEU A 153 11.99 5.27 -8.51
N GLU A 154 11.86 6.57 -8.73
CA GLU A 154 12.63 7.31 -9.74
C GLU A 154 14.14 7.23 -9.49
N ARG A 155 14.59 7.41 -8.23
CA ARG A 155 16.01 7.30 -7.86
C ARG A 155 16.59 5.93 -8.19
N LEU A 156 15.87 4.87 -7.81
CA LEU A 156 16.28 3.49 -8.10
C LEU A 156 16.32 3.23 -9.61
N ASN A 157 15.30 3.68 -10.34
CA ASN A 157 15.23 3.48 -11.78
C ASN A 157 16.31 4.27 -12.54
N GLN A 158 16.62 5.50 -12.10
CA GLN A 158 17.71 6.31 -12.67
C GLN A 158 19.09 5.68 -12.41
N ALA A 159 19.27 4.94 -11.31
CA ALA A 159 20.48 4.17 -11.05
C ALA A 159 20.57 2.87 -11.87
N GLY A 160 19.57 2.58 -12.73
CA GLY A 160 19.55 1.42 -13.62
C GLY A 160 18.80 0.20 -13.06
N ILE A 161 18.15 0.31 -11.89
CA ILE A 161 17.34 -0.79 -11.34
C ILE A 161 16.00 -0.84 -12.07
N ARG A 162 15.84 -1.83 -12.96
CA ARG A 162 14.66 -2.02 -13.82
C ARG A 162 13.71 -3.08 -13.31
N LYS A 163 14.19 -4.07 -12.52
CA LYS A 163 13.38 -5.06 -11.80
C LYS A 163 12.84 -4.43 -10.51
N LEU A 164 11.88 -3.54 -10.67
CA LEU A 164 11.37 -2.66 -9.61
C LEU A 164 9.87 -2.89 -9.41
N GLY A 165 9.45 -3.00 -8.16
CA GLY A 165 8.04 -3.14 -7.77
C GLY A 165 7.76 -2.47 -6.44
N VAL A 166 6.52 -2.51 -6.00
CA VAL A 166 6.10 -1.84 -4.77
C VAL A 166 5.35 -2.76 -3.82
N ILE A 167 5.40 -2.40 -2.53
CA ILE A 167 4.65 -3.06 -1.47
C ILE A 167 3.83 -2.00 -0.73
N HIS A 168 2.52 -2.15 -0.78
CA HIS A 168 1.60 -1.33 -0.01
C HIS A 168 1.34 -1.95 1.36
N ARG A 169 1.77 -1.25 2.43
CA ARG A 169 1.67 -1.71 3.83
C ARG A 169 0.76 -0.85 4.71
N GLY A 170 0.02 0.09 4.10
CA GLY A 170 -0.76 1.10 4.79
C GLY A 170 0.08 2.26 5.34
N PHE A 171 -0.59 3.26 5.88
CA PHE A 171 -0.01 4.51 6.37
C PHE A 171 -0.30 4.70 7.85
N SER A 172 0.62 5.32 8.57
CA SER A 172 0.38 5.74 9.95
C SER A 172 -0.71 6.82 10.00
N THR A 173 -1.57 6.74 10.99
CA THR A 173 -2.59 7.75 11.28
C THR A 173 -2.63 8.03 12.77
N SER A 174 -3.03 9.24 13.16
CA SER A 174 -3.34 9.62 14.53
C SER A 174 -4.70 9.10 14.97
N ASP A 175 -5.57 8.75 14.02
CA ASP A 175 -6.92 8.31 14.29
C ASP A 175 -6.94 6.88 14.86
N LYS A 176 -7.84 6.65 15.81
CA LYS A 176 -8.10 5.31 16.33
C LYS A 176 -8.87 4.50 15.30
N MET A 177 -8.17 3.63 14.59
CA MET A 177 -8.75 2.74 13.60
C MET A 177 -8.74 1.28 14.06
N ALA A 178 -9.54 0.44 13.40
CA ALA A 178 -9.52 -1.00 13.62
C ALA A 178 -8.18 -1.62 13.19
N TYR A 179 -7.57 -1.10 12.14
CA TYR A 179 -6.27 -1.54 11.61
C TYR A 179 -5.11 -0.79 12.27
N ARG A 180 -3.94 -1.44 12.28
CA ARG A 180 -2.69 -0.82 12.78
C ARG A 180 -2.26 0.36 11.92
N ASN A 181 -2.43 0.23 10.60
CA ASN A 181 -2.13 1.27 9.64
C ASN A 181 -3.33 1.45 8.70
N SER A 182 -3.70 2.69 8.43
CA SER A 182 -4.76 3.00 7.46
C SER A 182 -4.40 2.46 6.08
N PRO A 183 -5.25 1.68 5.43
CA PRO A 183 -4.93 1.19 4.10
C PRO A 183 -4.70 2.29 3.06
N GLY A 184 -5.45 3.41 3.14
CA GLY A 184 -5.28 4.53 2.19
C GLY A 184 -5.30 4.07 0.73
N TRP A 185 -6.28 3.21 0.37
CA TRP A 185 -6.35 2.56 -0.93
C TRP A 185 -6.33 3.52 -2.12
N GLN A 186 -6.80 4.78 -1.93
CA GLN A 186 -6.79 5.78 -3.00
C GLN A 186 -5.36 6.08 -3.48
N ILE A 187 -4.37 6.13 -2.57
CA ILE A 187 -2.96 6.35 -2.94
C ILE A 187 -2.42 5.15 -3.72
N ALA A 188 -2.80 3.92 -3.30
CA ALA A 188 -2.42 2.72 -4.03
C ALA A 188 -3.02 2.69 -5.45
N VAL A 189 -4.31 3.05 -5.58
CA VAL A 189 -4.98 3.14 -6.88
C VAL A 189 -4.33 4.21 -7.76
N GLU A 190 -4.01 5.38 -7.21
CA GLU A 190 -3.33 6.46 -7.93
C GLU A 190 -1.95 6.03 -8.42
N LEU A 191 -1.14 5.37 -7.57
CA LEU A 191 0.16 4.84 -7.99
C LEU A 191 0.01 3.78 -9.11
N ARG A 192 -0.97 2.87 -9.00
CA ARG A 192 -1.26 1.86 -10.04
C ARG A 192 -1.67 2.53 -11.35
N THR A 193 -2.48 3.59 -11.29
CA THR A 193 -2.88 4.34 -12.49
C THR A 193 -1.69 5.02 -13.16
N ARG A 194 -0.76 5.56 -12.35
CA ARG A 194 0.44 6.25 -12.84
C ARG A 194 1.47 5.27 -13.42
N PHE A 195 1.58 4.06 -12.86
CA PHE A 195 2.52 3.03 -13.30
C PHE A 195 1.83 1.66 -13.43
N PRO A 196 1.02 1.46 -14.49
CA PRO A 196 0.21 0.24 -14.65
C PRO A 196 1.03 -1.05 -14.75
N GLU A 197 2.25 -0.98 -15.30
CA GLU A 197 3.16 -2.13 -15.47
C GLU A 197 3.99 -2.46 -14.20
N MET A 198 3.91 -1.63 -13.14
CA MET A 198 4.67 -1.83 -11.91
C MET A 198 4.12 -3.02 -11.11
N PRO A 199 4.90 -4.03 -10.79
CA PRO A 199 4.48 -5.11 -9.89
C PRO A 199 4.08 -4.57 -8.52
N PHE A 200 2.86 -4.87 -8.07
CA PHE A 200 2.25 -4.25 -6.92
C PHE A 200 1.78 -5.29 -5.90
N PHE A 201 2.43 -5.33 -4.76
CA PHE A 201 2.11 -6.23 -3.65
C PHE A 201 1.38 -5.48 -2.54
N ALA A 202 0.44 -6.14 -1.88
CA ALA A 202 -0.06 -5.70 -0.58
C ALA A 202 0.66 -6.41 0.56
N ASP A 203 0.80 -5.75 1.71
CA ASP A 203 1.28 -6.30 2.96
C ASP A 203 0.16 -6.23 4.03
N PRO A 204 -0.79 -7.19 4.01
CA PRO A 204 -1.91 -7.21 4.94
C PRO A 204 -1.49 -7.32 6.40
N SER A 205 -0.36 -8.00 6.68
CA SER A 205 0.16 -8.17 8.03
C SER A 205 0.44 -6.84 8.72
N HIS A 206 1.11 -5.93 8.01
CA HIS A 206 1.41 -4.61 8.54
C HIS A 206 0.21 -3.65 8.51
N MET A 207 -0.71 -3.79 7.55
CA MET A 207 -1.95 -3.02 7.56
C MET A 207 -2.82 -3.38 8.75
N GLY A 208 -3.15 -4.66 8.89
CA GLY A 208 -4.06 -5.13 9.92
C GLY A 208 -3.46 -5.11 11.33
N GLY A 209 -2.19 -5.46 11.48
CA GLY A 209 -1.52 -5.63 12.77
C GLY A 209 -2.11 -6.73 13.65
N ASN A 210 -3.06 -7.50 13.12
CA ASN A 210 -3.73 -8.60 13.79
C ASN A 210 -4.27 -9.59 12.75
N ARG A 211 -4.18 -10.90 13.05
CA ARG A 211 -4.59 -12.01 12.17
C ARG A 211 -6.02 -11.91 11.68
N LYS A 212 -6.95 -11.44 12.51
CA LYS A 212 -8.38 -11.35 12.19
C LYS A 212 -8.73 -10.48 10.98
N TYR A 213 -7.82 -9.59 10.56
CA TYR A 213 -8.05 -8.68 9.44
C TYR A 213 -7.37 -9.12 8.14
N LEU A 214 -6.51 -10.16 8.19
CA LEU A 214 -5.66 -10.48 7.05
C LEU A 214 -6.45 -10.97 5.84
N GLN A 215 -7.49 -11.78 6.08
CA GLN A 215 -8.36 -12.29 5.00
C GLN A 215 -9.05 -11.14 4.25
N GLU A 216 -9.68 -10.23 4.99
CA GLU A 216 -10.40 -9.08 4.43
C GLU A 216 -9.47 -8.17 3.63
N ILE A 217 -8.30 -7.82 4.21
CA ILE A 217 -7.33 -6.92 3.57
C ILE A 217 -6.72 -7.59 2.34
N SER A 218 -6.40 -8.89 2.42
CA SER A 218 -5.86 -9.65 1.29
C SER A 218 -6.85 -9.70 0.13
N GLN A 219 -8.11 -10.03 0.41
CA GLN A 219 -9.16 -10.06 -0.61
C GLN A 219 -9.36 -8.68 -1.24
N ARG A 220 -9.41 -7.63 -0.41
CA ARG A 220 -9.55 -6.25 -0.90
C ARG A 220 -8.41 -5.83 -1.82
N ALA A 221 -7.18 -6.22 -1.50
CA ALA A 221 -6.03 -5.95 -2.36
C ALA A 221 -6.18 -6.62 -3.74
N LEU A 222 -6.60 -7.89 -3.78
CA LEU A 222 -6.82 -8.62 -5.03
C LEU A 222 -8.01 -8.07 -5.82
N ASP A 223 -9.08 -7.65 -5.15
CA ASP A 223 -10.23 -7.01 -5.78
C ASP A 223 -9.88 -5.65 -6.43
N LEU A 224 -8.84 -4.98 -5.92
CA LEU A 224 -8.27 -3.75 -6.50
C LEU A 224 -7.22 -4.03 -7.59
N GLY A 225 -7.02 -5.28 -7.98
CA GLY A 225 -6.09 -5.67 -9.04
C GLY A 225 -4.61 -5.58 -8.66
N LEU A 226 -4.26 -5.72 -7.37
CA LEU A 226 -2.86 -5.88 -6.98
C LEU A 226 -2.37 -7.29 -7.36
N ASP A 227 -1.09 -7.38 -7.79
CA ASP A 227 -0.54 -8.59 -8.40
C ASP A 227 -0.20 -9.67 -7.37
N GLY A 228 0.02 -9.28 -6.10
CA GLY A 228 0.45 -10.24 -5.10
C GLY A 228 0.33 -9.76 -3.66
N LEU A 229 0.70 -10.67 -2.76
CA LEU A 229 0.64 -10.48 -1.32
C LEU A 229 2.00 -10.77 -0.67
N MET A 230 2.38 -9.93 0.29
CA MET A 230 3.47 -10.19 1.22
C MET A 230 2.87 -10.43 2.62
N LEU A 231 2.94 -11.66 3.11
CA LEU A 231 2.32 -12.06 4.37
C LEU A 231 3.36 -12.56 5.37
N GLU A 232 3.16 -12.24 6.65
CA GLU A 232 4.02 -12.71 7.71
C GLU A 232 3.53 -14.07 8.24
N SER A 233 4.44 -15.06 8.22
CA SER A 233 4.21 -16.40 8.74
C SER A 233 5.37 -16.87 9.60
N HIS A 234 5.08 -17.56 10.69
CA HIS A 234 6.04 -18.05 11.66
C HIS A 234 5.64 -19.45 12.11
N CYS A 235 6.60 -20.37 12.31
CA CYS A 235 6.30 -21.74 12.73
C CYS A 235 5.55 -21.82 14.08
N ASP A 236 5.78 -20.88 14.97
CA ASP A 236 5.04 -20.68 16.22
C ASP A 236 4.95 -19.18 16.55
N PRO A 237 3.90 -18.48 16.07
CA PRO A 237 3.77 -17.05 16.29
C PRO A 237 3.66 -16.65 17.76
N SER A 238 3.34 -17.56 18.66
CA SER A 238 3.19 -17.26 20.10
C SER A 238 4.52 -16.90 20.76
N CYS A 239 5.63 -17.43 20.24
CA CYS A 239 6.99 -17.18 20.74
C CYS A 239 7.78 -16.17 19.88
N ALA A 240 7.16 -15.58 18.86
CA ALA A 240 7.84 -14.65 17.96
C ALA A 240 8.36 -13.41 18.71
N LEU A 241 9.61 -13.02 18.45
CA LEU A 241 10.29 -11.87 19.05
C LEU A 241 9.81 -10.53 18.47
N SER A 242 9.10 -10.57 17.34
CA SER A 242 8.56 -9.39 16.67
C SER A 242 7.17 -9.65 16.10
N ASP A 243 6.29 -8.67 16.25
CA ASP A 243 4.97 -8.60 15.61
C ASP A 243 4.12 -9.89 15.69
N ALA A 244 4.19 -10.63 16.81
CA ALA A 244 3.54 -11.93 17.07
C ALA A 244 2.03 -11.97 16.73
N LYS A 245 1.30 -10.85 16.93
CA LYS A 245 -0.15 -10.79 16.77
C LYS A 245 -0.63 -10.84 15.32
N GLN A 246 0.26 -10.53 14.36
CA GLN A 246 -0.09 -10.45 12.94
C GLN A 246 0.46 -11.58 12.10
N GLN A 247 1.34 -12.43 12.66
CA GLN A 247 1.91 -13.57 11.95
C GLN A 247 0.98 -14.77 12.01
N LEU A 248 0.87 -15.50 10.89
CA LEU A 248 0.13 -16.75 10.77
C LEU A 248 1.08 -17.95 10.91
N THR A 249 0.57 -19.09 11.35
CA THR A 249 1.29 -20.34 11.09
C THR A 249 1.28 -20.64 9.57
N PRO A 250 2.17 -21.50 9.05
CA PRO A 250 2.04 -21.94 7.65
C PRO A 250 0.67 -22.55 7.35
N GLU A 251 0.10 -23.33 8.26
CA GLU A 251 -1.21 -23.94 8.13
C GLU A 251 -2.32 -22.88 8.02
N ASP A 252 -2.37 -21.92 8.94
CA ASP A 252 -3.34 -20.80 8.91
C ASP A 252 -3.19 -19.97 7.64
N LEU A 253 -1.95 -19.79 7.14
CA LEU A 253 -1.71 -19.09 5.89
C LEU A 253 -2.24 -19.89 4.69
N GLY A 254 -2.10 -21.20 4.70
CA GLY A 254 -2.68 -22.10 3.69
C GLY A 254 -4.20 -22.00 3.65
N GLU A 255 -4.85 -21.96 4.83
CA GLU A 255 -6.28 -21.76 4.95
C GLU A 255 -6.70 -20.39 4.39
N LEU A 256 -6.00 -19.32 4.79
CA LEU A 256 -6.25 -17.97 4.26
C LEU A 256 -6.19 -17.95 2.72
N ILE A 257 -5.12 -18.50 2.14
CA ILE A 257 -4.94 -18.51 0.67
C ILE A 257 -6.07 -19.27 -0.02
N SER A 258 -6.53 -20.39 0.56
CA SER A 258 -7.60 -21.21 -0.03
C SER A 258 -8.95 -20.49 -0.13
N HIS A 259 -9.17 -19.46 0.68
CA HIS A 259 -10.38 -18.64 0.68
C HIS A 259 -10.28 -17.38 -0.20
N LEU A 260 -9.10 -17.11 -0.78
CA LEU A 260 -8.94 -15.95 -1.65
C LEU A 260 -9.52 -16.21 -3.05
N VAL A 261 -10.26 -15.22 -3.53
CA VAL A 261 -10.82 -15.22 -4.89
C VAL A 261 -9.97 -14.29 -5.76
N VAL A 262 -9.28 -14.86 -6.74
CA VAL A 262 -8.54 -14.07 -7.74
C VAL A 262 -9.52 -13.70 -8.86
N ARG A 263 -9.72 -12.40 -9.07
CA ARG A 263 -10.60 -11.89 -10.12
C ARG A 263 -9.79 -11.55 -11.36
N GLN A 264 -10.40 -11.71 -12.52
CA GLN A 264 -9.82 -11.25 -13.78
C GLN A 264 -10.00 -9.73 -13.87
N SER A 265 -9.02 -9.06 -14.46
CA SER A 265 -9.06 -7.61 -14.69
C SER A 265 -10.09 -7.18 -15.74
N ASP A 266 -10.45 -8.09 -16.65
CA ASP A 266 -11.41 -7.88 -17.71
C ASP A 266 -12.12 -9.20 -18.08
N SER A 267 -13.16 -9.10 -18.88
CA SER A 267 -13.91 -10.24 -19.43
C SER A 267 -13.99 -10.13 -20.95
N ASP A 268 -13.78 -11.24 -21.64
CA ASP A 268 -13.97 -11.31 -23.09
C ASP A 268 -15.46 -11.42 -23.52
N SER A 269 -16.38 -11.56 -22.55
CA SER A 269 -17.81 -11.63 -22.80
C SER A 269 -18.32 -10.31 -23.41
N PRO A 270 -18.87 -10.32 -24.65
CA PRO A 270 -19.48 -9.13 -25.25
C PRO A 270 -20.63 -8.55 -24.42
N GLU A 271 -21.43 -9.41 -23.80
CA GLU A 271 -22.53 -9.02 -22.91
C GLU A 271 -22.00 -8.26 -21.65
N TYR A 272 -20.91 -8.74 -21.06
CA TYR A 272 -20.30 -8.05 -19.94
C TYR A 272 -19.82 -6.65 -20.35
N LYS A 273 -19.10 -6.55 -21.48
CA LYS A 273 -18.57 -5.27 -21.97
C LYS A 273 -19.70 -4.27 -22.27
N GLU A 274 -20.75 -4.71 -22.97
CA GLU A 274 -21.92 -3.86 -23.29
C GLU A 274 -22.59 -3.36 -21.99
N ASN A 275 -22.86 -4.25 -21.04
CA ASN A 275 -23.52 -3.89 -19.79
C ASN A 275 -22.67 -2.93 -18.93
N ILE A 276 -21.36 -3.17 -18.81
CA ILE A 276 -20.50 -2.31 -18.00
C ILE A 276 -20.34 -0.92 -18.64
N ASP A 277 -20.27 -0.85 -19.97
CA ASP A 277 -20.18 0.44 -20.68
C ASP A 277 -21.49 1.24 -20.56
N GLN A 278 -22.65 0.58 -20.60
CA GLN A 278 -23.94 1.24 -20.34
C GLN A 278 -24.02 1.80 -18.90
N LEU A 279 -23.55 1.04 -17.90
CA LEU A 279 -23.52 1.49 -16.51
C LEU A 279 -22.55 2.65 -16.30
N ARG A 280 -21.38 2.61 -16.94
CA ARG A 280 -20.40 3.70 -16.92
C ARG A 280 -20.99 4.99 -17.53
N ALA A 281 -21.62 4.86 -18.69
CA ALA A 281 -22.30 6.02 -19.33
C ALA A 281 -23.38 6.63 -18.43
N GLN A 282 -24.12 5.81 -17.66
CA GLN A 282 -25.06 6.34 -16.68
C GLN A 282 -24.36 7.10 -15.55
N ILE A 283 -23.22 6.61 -15.06
CA ILE A 283 -22.40 7.31 -14.04
C ILE A 283 -21.89 8.64 -14.60
N ASP A 284 -21.38 8.66 -15.84
CA ASP A 284 -20.86 9.88 -16.48
C ASP A 284 -21.94 10.97 -16.54
N ILE A 285 -23.18 10.62 -16.91
CA ILE A 285 -24.32 11.54 -16.92
C ILE A 285 -24.63 12.06 -15.50
N ILE A 286 -24.57 11.21 -14.49
CA ILE A 286 -24.80 11.60 -13.09
C ILE A 286 -23.70 12.53 -12.61
N ASP A 287 -22.44 12.24 -12.94
CA ASP A 287 -21.30 13.07 -12.56
C ASP A 287 -21.36 14.47 -13.20
N GLU A 288 -21.77 14.57 -14.47
CA GLU A 288 -22.05 15.87 -15.11
C GLU A 288 -23.15 16.65 -14.37
N ASN A 289 -24.21 15.98 -13.93
CA ASN A 289 -25.25 16.62 -13.13
C ASN A 289 -24.73 17.09 -11.76
N ILE A 290 -23.86 16.31 -11.10
CA ILE A 290 -23.19 16.70 -9.85
C ILE A 290 -22.37 17.98 -10.08
N LEU A 291 -21.56 18.04 -11.15
CA LEU A 291 -20.78 19.23 -11.50
C LEU A 291 -21.66 20.46 -11.73
N TYR A 292 -22.77 20.30 -12.45
CA TYR A 292 -23.73 21.37 -12.69
C TYR A 292 -24.34 21.90 -11.37
N ILE A 293 -24.75 20.99 -10.48
CA ILE A 293 -25.34 21.34 -9.18
C ILE A 293 -24.29 22.03 -8.29
N LEU A 294 -23.05 21.54 -8.25
CA LEU A 294 -21.96 22.16 -7.52
C LEU A 294 -21.65 23.57 -8.04
N SER A 295 -21.58 23.75 -9.36
CA SER A 295 -21.41 25.06 -9.99
C SER A 295 -22.53 26.04 -9.59
N SER A 296 -23.78 25.59 -9.65
CA SER A 296 -24.93 26.38 -9.22
C SER A 296 -24.85 26.76 -7.75
N ARG A 297 -24.44 25.85 -6.88
CA ARG A 297 -24.22 26.10 -5.46
C ARG A 297 -23.11 27.11 -5.23
N MET A 298 -22.02 27.10 -5.98
CA MET A 298 -20.93 28.07 -5.87
C MET A 298 -21.38 29.47 -6.35
N ASN A 299 -22.25 29.53 -7.35
CA ASN A 299 -22.87 30.81 -7.75
C ASN A 299 -23.68 31.45 -6.60
N VAL A 300 -24.46 30.64 -5.89
CA VAL A 300 -25.20 31.14 -4.70
C VAL A 300 -24.21 31.55 -3.60
N SER A 301 -23.12 30.77 -3.39
CA SER A 301 -22.09 31.12 -2.39
C SER A 301 -21.41 32.47 -2.70
N ARG A 302 -21.09 32.71 -3.97
CA ARG A 302 -20.58 34.04 -4.43
C ARG A 302 -21.58 35.18 -4.17
N SER A 303 -22.85 34.93 -4.41
CA SER A 303 -23.90 35.94 -4.11
C SER A 303 -23.98 36.24 -2.61
N ILE A 304 -23.85 35.21 -1.76
CA ILE A 304 -23.79 35.41 -0.30
C ILE A 304 -22.54 36.20 0.07
N GLY A 305 -21.38 35.92 -0.55
CA GLY A 305 -20.15 36.68 -0.34
C GLY A 305 -20.30 38.16 -0.64
N LYS A 306 -20.92 38.52 -1.77
CA LYS A 306 -21.23 39.91 -2.13
C LYS A 306 -22.12 40.59 -1.07
N TYR A 307 -23.17 39.91 -0.66
CA TYR A 307 -24.10 40.43 0.34
C TYR A 307 -23.44 40.64 1.70
N LYS A 308 -22.57 39.73 2.13
CA LYS A 308 -21.79 39.88 3.36
C LYS A 308 -20.79 41.04 3.28
N LYS A 309 -20.13 41.23 2.14
CA LYS A 309 -19.24 42.38 1.89
C LYS A 309 -19.97 43.69 2.03
N GLU A 310 -21.15 43.85 1.39
CA GLU A 310 -21.98 45.07 1.45
C GLU A 310 -22.42 45.39 2.88
N HIS A 311 -22.59 44.37 3.74
CA HIS A 311 -23.08 44.56 5.12
C HIS A 311 -21.99 44.43 6.18
N ASN A 312 -20.72 44.33 5.77
CA ASN A 312 -19.55 44.14 6.66
C ASN A 312 -19.69 42.92 7.62
N ILE A 313 -20.18 41.80 7.10
CA ILE A 313 -20.42 40.58 7.87
C ILE A 313 -19.27 39.58 7.60
N ALA A 314 -18.78 38.91 8.65
CA ALA A 314 -17.76 37.86 8.55
C ALA A 314 -18.25 36.67 7.72
N ILE A 315 -17.31 36.07 6.95
CA ILE A 315 -17.62 34.93 6.09
C ILE A 315 -18.00 33.70 6.91
N LEU A 316 -17.18 33.35 7.91
CA LEU A 316 -17.36 32.16 8.70
C LEU A 316 -18.47 32.32 9.75
N GLN A 317 -19.47 31.46 9.71
CA GLN A 317 -20.54 31.32 10.68
C GLN A 317 -20.59 29.86 11.16
N THR A 318 -19.89 29.55 12.23
CA THR A 318 -19.67 28.17 12.72
C THR A 318 -20.97 27.47 13.07
N SER A 319 -21.92 28.15 13.73
CA SER A 319 -23.21 27.52 14.08
C SER A 319 -24.01 27.05 12.86
N ARG A 320 -23.98 27.83 11.78
CA ARG A 320 -24.64 27.43 10.53
C ARG A 320 -24.00 26.23 9.86
N TRP A 321 -22.67 26.09 9.95
CA TRP A 321 -21.96 24.94 9.42
C TRP A 321 -22.34 23.65 10.15
N ASP A 322 -22.38 23.68 11.47
CA ASP A 322 -22.73 22.50 12.30
C ASP A 322 -24.16 22.02 12.01
N GLU A 323 -25.12 22.95 11.83
CA GLU A 323 -26.49 22.63 11.42
C GLU A 323 -26.53 21.95 10.05
N VAL A 324 -25.83 22.49 9.06
CA VAL A 324 -25.80 21.94 7.70
C VAL A 324 -25.22 20.54 7.71
N LEU A 325 -24.06 20.35 8.35
CA LEU A 325 -23.38 19.07 8.39
C LEU A 325 -24.25 18.00 9.06
N SER A 326 -24.82 18.30 10.23
CA SER A 326 -25.69 17.38 10.96
C SER A 326 -26.93 17.00 10.15
N SER A 327 -27.58 17.99 9.51
CA SER A 327 -28.75 17.74 8.66
C SER A 327 -28.40 16.85 7.45
N MET A 328 -27.24 17.06 6.81
CA MET A 328 -26.84 16.24 5.65
C MET A 328 -26.46 14.82 6.05
N GLN A 329 -25.80 14.62 7.19
CA GLN A 329 -25.51 13.30 7.73
C GLN A 329 -26.79 12.51 8.08
N GLU A 330 -27.82 13.17 8.60
CA GLU A 330 -29.09 12.53 8.88
C GLU A 330 -29.82 12.11 7.59
N LYS A 331 -29.89 13.00 6.60
CA LYS A 331 -30.49 12.71 5.29
C LYS A 331 -29.74 11.63 4.53
N ALA A 332 -28.42 11.55 4.66
CA ALA A 332 -27.59 10.54 4.00
C ALA A 332 -28.07 9.11 4.29
N LYS A 333 -28.49 8.85 5.53
CA LYS A 333 -29.01 7.54 5.94
C LYS A 333 -30.22 7.10 5.13
N ALA A 334 -31.12 8.04 4.82
CA ALA A 334 -32.31 7.77 4.02
C ALA A 334 -31.98 7.44 2.54
N TYR A 335 -30.84 7.91 2.06
CA TYR A 335 -30.33 7.66 0.70
C TYR A 335 -29.33 6.47 0.63
N GLY A 336 -29.10 5.77 1.74
CA GLY A 336 -28.13 4.66 1.79
C GLY A 336 -26.67 5.10 1.70
N LEU A 337 -26.36 6.36 1.97
CA LEU A 337 -25.01 6.92 1.93
C LEU A 337 -24.36 6.87 3.31
N SER A 338 -23.05 6.59 3.37
CA SER A 338 -22.34 6.60 4.65
C SER A 338 -22.20 8.02 5.20
N THR A 339 -22.40 8.18 6.50
CA THR A 339 -22.27 9.47 7.18
C THR A 339 -20.86 10.05 7.12
N ASP A 340 -19.83 9.18 7.11
CA ASP A 340 -18.43 9.58 6.96
C ASP A 340 -18.16 10.16 5.55
N PHE A 341 -18.65 9.48 4.50
CA PHE A 341 -18.55 9.99 3.14
C PHE A 341 -19.19 11.36 3.00
N ILE A 342 -20.41 11.51 3.53
CA ILE A 342 -21.14 12.80 3.46
C ILE A 342 -20.44 13.88 4.28
N ALA A 343 -19.86 13.55 5.43
CA ALA A 343 -19.07 14.51 6.19
C ALA A 343 -17.89 15.05 5.39
N LYS A 344 -17.11 14.18 4.78
CA LYS A 344 -15.95 14.55 3.95
C LYS A 344 -16.36 15.39 2.74
N LEU A 345 -17.39 14.96 2.03
CA LEU A 345 -17.91 15.66 0.85
C LEU A 345 -18.38 17.08 1.20
N PHE A 346 -19.22 17.21 2.23
CA PHE A 346 -19.76 18.53 2.60
C PHE A 346 -18.71 19.44 3.24
N THR A 347 -17.67 18.88 3.89
CA THR A 347 -16.52 19.68 4.34
C THR A 347 -15.78 20.26 3.14
N ALA A 348 -15.45 19.46 2.12
CA ALA A 348 -14.79 19.96 0.92
C ALA A 348 -15.62 21.03 0.19
N ILE A 349 -16.93 20.82 0.08
CA ILE A 349 -17.86 21.80 -0.50
C ILE A 349 -17.94 23.10 0.34
N HIS A 350 -17.85 22.98 1.67
CA HIS A 350 -17.84 24.15 2.56
C HIS A 350 -16.56 24.96 2.40
N ASP A 351 -15.41 24.29 2.39
CA ASP A 351 -14.10 24.91 2.22
C ASP A 351 -14.03 25.70 0.91
N GLU A 352 -14.50 25.10 -0.20
CA GLU A 352 -14.59 25.80 -1.48
C GLU A 352 -15.53 27.01 -1.43
N SER A 353 -16.68 26.86 -0.74
CA SER A 353 -17.62 27.99 -0.56
C SER A 353 -16.99 29.15 0.21
N VAL A 354 -16.18 28.87 1.24
CA VAL A 354 -15.45 29.88 2.01
C VAL A 354 -14.40 30.56 1.13
N GLN A 355 -13.66 29.79 0.32
CA GLN A 355 -12.68 30.34 -0.61
C GLN A 355 -13.32 31.27 -1.64
N GLU A 356 -14.44 30.88 -2.25
CA GLU A 356 -15.17 31.70 -3.21
C GLU A 356 -15.68 33.02 -2.59
N GLN A 357 -16.15 32.98 -1.35
CA GLN A 357 -16.55 34.21 -0.62
C GLN A 357 -15.31 35.06 -0.29
N ASN A 358 -14.17 34.48 0.09
CA ASN A 358 -12.94 35.21 0.37
C ASN A 358 -12.41 35.95 -0.87
N LYS A 359 -12.46 35.34 -2.06
CA LYS A 359 -12.09 36.01 -3.31
C LYS A 359 -12.89 37.33 -3.50
N ILE A 360 -14.20 37.27 -3.27
CA ILE A 360 -15.08 38.45 -3.43
C ILE A 360 -14.79 39.51 -2.40
N LEU A 361 -14.43 39.19 -1.15
CA LEU A 361 -14.05 40.17 -0.16
C LEU A 361 -12.74 40.88 -0.50
N SER A 362 -11.82 40.15 -1.17
CA SER A 362 -10.49 40.65 -1.55
C SER A 362 -10.50 41.54 -2.80
N GLU A 363 -11.51 41.40 -3.64
CA GLU A 363 -11.80 42.31 -4.78
C GLU A 363 -12.40 43.66 -4.29
#